data_f1b9552c7f163181f0acaeb0e381910e
#
_entry.id   f1b9552c7f163181f0acaeb0e381910e
#
_cell.length_a   1.000
_cell.length_b   1.000
_cell.length_c   1.000
_cell.angle_alpha   90.00
_cell.angle_beta   90.00
_cell.angle_gamma   90.00
#
_symmetry.space_group_name_H-M   'P 1'
#
loop_
_entity.id
_entity.type
_entity.pdbx_description
1 polymer ?
#
loop_
_entity_poly.entity_id
_entity_poly.type
_entity_poly.pdbx_seq_one_letter_code
_entity_poly.pdbx_strand_id
1 'polypeptide(L)'
;MSPDPRSQALSALSQFLVTETSLGDTLLRVSEITTQAVPGARMAGISMLGEDGRPITGVFTDPDAPEIDQAQYASGNGPCLDAWRTRAVIVVDDIDKATERYPEFADACRAHGIFSTLSLPLLASGDGIGAMNLYASDRNGFTADDADVALDLAAAASVVLANASAYWSAYEHGVNLSEAMKSRATIEQAKGMLMAR
;
A
#
# COMPACT_ATOMS: atom_id res chain seq x y z
N MET A 1 -32.38 -9.25 8.50
CA MET A 1 -31.27 -9.48 7.58
C MET A 1 -30.14 -8.56 8.03
N SER A 2 -29.09 -9.10 8.60
CA SER A 2 -27.90 -8.28 8.88
C SER A 2 -27.31 -7.80 7.55
N PRO A 3 -26.90 -6.53 7.42
CA PRO A 3 -26.28 -6.06 6.20
C PRO A 3 -25.01 -6.87 5.93
N ASP A 4 -24.77 -7.15 4.67
CA ASP A 4 -23.60 -7.86 4.16
C ASP A 4 -22.32 -7.15 4.60
N PRO A 5 -21.30 -7.87 5.16
CA PRO A 5 -20.02 -7.29 5.59
C PRO A 5 -19.34 -6.42 4.53
N ARG A 6 -19.43 -6.83 3.26
CA ARG A 6 -18.94 -6.07 2.10
C ARG A 6 -19.62 -4.71 1.98
N SER A 7 -20.97 -4.67 2.06
CA SER A 7 -21.75 -3.43 1.98
C SER A 7 -21.46 -2.51 3.16
N GLN A 8 -21.23 -3.06 4.36
CA GLN A 8 -20.86 -2.29 5.54
C GLN A 8 -19.49 -1.65 5.40
N ALA A 9 -18.50 -2.41 4.93
CA ALA A 9 -17.15 -1.93 4.72
C ALA A 9 -17.08 -0.80 3.67
N LEU A 10 -17.76 -0.96 2.53
CA LEU A 10 -17.83 0.08 1.48
C LEU A 10 -18.57 1.33 1.96
N SER A 11 -19.64 1.17 2.77
CA SER A 11 -20.35 2.31 3.39
C SER A 11 -19.46 3.06 4.39
N ALA A 12 -18.70 2.35 5.22
CA ALA A 12 -17.76 2.96 6.15
C ALA A 12 -16.66 3.76 5.43
N LEU A 13 -16.12 3.23 4.33
CA LEU A 13 -15.16 3.94 3.49
C LEU A 13 -15.72 5.21 2.87
N SER A 14 -16.96 5.16 2.33
CA SER A 14 -17.56 6.33 1.68
C SER A 14 -17.81 7.49 2.65
N GLN A 15 -18.08 7.20 3.91
CA GLN A 15 -18.26 8.22 4.96
C GLN A 15 -16.93 8.84 5.38
N PHE A 16 -15.85 8.08 5.32
CA PHE A 16 -14.53 8.51 5.78
C PHE A 16 -13.77 9.38 4.76
N LEU A 17 -13.92 9.12 3.47
CA LEU A 17 -13.24 9.86 2.39
C LEU A 17 -13.63 11.34 2.28
N VAL A 18 -14.57 11.81 3.09
CA VAL A 18 -15.09 13.20 3.11
C VAL A 18 -14.39 14.08 4.15
N THR A 19 -13.58 13.51 5.07
CA THR A 19 -12.88 14.25 6.12
C THR A 19 -11.43 14.55 5.76
N GLU A 20 -10.93 15.74 6.16
CA GLU A 20 -9.53 16.18 5.94
C GLU A 20 -8.57 15.37 6.84
N THR A 21 -8.29 14.14 6.45
CA THR A 21 -7.31 13.26 7.12
C THR A 21 -6.06 13.12 6.28
N SER A 22 -4.93 12.80 6.92
CA SER A 22 -3.68 12.54 6.19
C SER A 22 -3.83 11.27 5.32
N LEU A 23 -2.99 11.17 4.27
CA LEU A 23 -2.93 9.96 3.44
C LEU A 23 -2.71 8.70 4.31
N GLY A 24 -1.78 8.77 5.25
CA GLY A 24 -1.46 7.66 6.15
C GLY A 24 -2.67 7.24 6.99
N ASP A 25 -3.40 8.20 7.57
CA ASP A 25 -4.59 7.92 8.37
C ASP A 25 -5.69 7.28 7.51
N THR A 26 -5.86 7.74 6.27
CA THR A 26 -6.85 7.18 5.35
C THR A 26 -6.52 5.74 4.99
N LEU A 27 -5.27 5.45 4.62
CA LEU A 27 -4.82 4.10 4.29
C LEU A 27 -4.84 3.17 5.52
N LEU A 28 -4.49 3.68 6.70
CA LEU A 28 -4.61 2.93 7.95
C LEU A 28 -6.08 2.54 8.21
N ARG A 29 -6.99 3.48 8.03
CA ARG A 29 -8.41 3.20 8.20
C ARG A 29 -8.95 2.17 7.22
N VAL A 30 -8.51 2.22 5.94
CA VAL A 30 -8.83 1.17 4.96
C VAL A 30 -8.32 -0.19 5.44
N SER A 31 -7.07 -0.25 5.92
CA SER A 31 -6.47 -1.48 6.45
C SER A 31 -7.23 -2.04 7.66
N GLU A 32 -7.64 -1.19 8.60
CA GLU A 32 -8.46 -1.57 9.76
C GLU A 32 -9.84 -2.10 9.34
N ILE A 33 -10.51 -1.42 8.39
CA ILE A 33 -11.80 -1.88 7.86
C ILE A 33 -11.62 -3.24 7.17
N THR A 34 -10.52 -3.44 6.46
CA THR A 34 -10.23 -4.70 5.77
C THR A 34 -10.04 -5.84 6.78
N THR A 35 -9.28 -5.63 7.86
CA THR A 35 -9.12 -6.66 8.91
C THR A 35 -10.43 -6.98 9.63
N GLN A 36 -11.35 -6.02 9.74
CA GLN A 36 -12.67 -6.25 10.33
C GLN A 36 -13.65 -6.97 9.38
N ALA A 37 -13.54 -6.71 8.08
CA ALA A 37 -14.42 -7.28 7.05
C ALA A 37 -13.99 -8.67 6.59
N VAL A 38 -12.73 -9.05 6.80
CA VAL A 38 -12.13 -10.34 6.43
C VAL A 38 -11.83 -11.13 7.70
N PRO A 39 -12.70 -12.09 8.10
CA PRO A 39 -12.62 -12.73 9.42
C PRO A 39 -11.30 -13.47 9.70
N GLY A 40 -10.62 -13.99 8.67
CA GLY A 40 -9.33 -14.66 8.78
C GLY A 40 -8.15 -13.71 9.02
N ALA A 41 -8.31 -12.41 8.73
CA ALA A 41 -7.22 -11.45 8.83
C ALA A 41 -6.93 -11.07 10.28
N ARG A 42 -5.75 -11.43 10.78
CA ARG A 42 -5.22 -10.97 12.08
C ARG A 42 -4.69 -9.54 11.95
N MET A 43 -4.00 -9.24 10.86
CA MET A 43 -3.39 -7.94 10.61
C MET A 43 -3.30 -7.65 9.11
N ALA A 44 -3.10 -6.36 8.78
CA ALA A 44 -2.91 -5.89 7.42
C ALA A 44 -1.75 -4.91 7.33
N GLY A 45 -1.10 -4.85 6.15
CA GLY A 45 -0.10 -3.85 5.79
C GLY A 45 -0.30 -3.37 4.36
N ILE A 46 0.10 -2.14 4.09
CA ILE A 46 0.15 -1.57 2.74
C ILE A 46 1.60 -1.28 2.38
N SER A 47 2.08 -1.97 1.35
CA SER A 47 3.39 -1.79 0.74
C SER A 47 3.30 -0.76 -0.39
N MET A 48 4.26 0.15 -0.42
CA MET A 48 4.38 1.20 -1.45
C MET A 48 5.86 1.52 -1.68
N LEU A 49 6.17 2.36 -2.67
CA LEU A 49 7.53 2.88 -2.81
C LEU A 49 7.78 3.99 -1.79
N GLY A 50 8.90 3.89 -1.10
CA GLY A 50 9.46 4.96 -0.29
C GLY A 50 10.10 6.06 -1.14
N GLU A 51 10.58 7.11 -0.49
CA GLU A 51 11.24 8.25 -1.16
C GLU A 51 12.50 7.84 -1.93
N ASP A 52 13.18 6.79 -1.49
CA ASP A 52 14.38 6.22 -2.13
C ASP A 52 14.06 5.23 -3.28
N GLY A 53 12.79 5.06 -3.63
CA GLY A 53 12.30 4.13 -4.65
C GLY A 53 12.32 2.67 -4.24
N ARG A 54 12.57 2.35 -2.96
CA ARG A 54 12.51 1.00 -2.43
C ARG A 54 11.14 0.70 -1.83
N PRO A 55 10.69 -0.57 -1.85
CA PRO A 55 9.45 -0.93 -1.21
C PRO A 55 9.56 -0.79 0.32
N ILE A 56 8.52 -0.20 0.90
CA ILE A 56 8.34 -0.06 2.35
C ILE A 56 6.91 -0.44 2.71
N THR A 57 6.69 -0.90 3.93
CA THR A 57 5.34 -0.99 4.52
C THR A 57 5.04 0.35 5.19
N GLY A 58 4.35 1.21 4.44
CA GLY A 58 4.09 2.58 4.87
C GLY A 58 2.94 2.69 5.87
N VAL A 59 2.03 1.69 5.88
CA VAL A 59 0.86 1.64 6.76
C VAL A 59 0.63 0.20 7.21
N PHE A 60 0.29 -0.01 8.48
CA PHE A 60 0.06 -1.34 9.05
C PHE A 60 -0.86 -1.25 10.27
N THR A 61 -1.61 -2.32 10.53
CA THR A 61 -2.50 -2.43 11.70
C THR A 61 -1.84 -3.10 12.90
N ASP A 62 -0.67 -3.74 12.70
CA ASP A 62 0.11 -4.44 13.72
C ASP A 62 1.60 -4.31 13.40
N PRO A 63 2.48 -4.04 14.37
CA PRO A 63 3.92 -3.85 14.16
C PRO A 63 4.64 -5.08 13.60
N ASP A 64 4.08 -6.28 13.71
CA ASP A 64 4.64 -7.49 13.11
C ASP A 64 4.62 -7.46 11.56
N ALA A 65 3.63 -6.75 10.96
CA ALA A 65 3.47 -6.74 9.51
C ALA A 65 4.70 -6.17 8.76
N PRO A 66 5.26 -4.99 9.12
CA PRO A 66 6.47 -4.49 8.45
C PRO A 66 7.70 -5.36 8.69
N GLU A 67 7.81 -6.09 9.81
CA GLU A 67 8.91 -7.01 10.07
C GLU A 67 8.85 -8.21 9.11
N ILE A 68 7.66 -8.78 8.89
CA ILE A 68 7.44 -9.85 7.91
C ILE A 68 7.70 -9.35 6.49
N ASP A 69 7.20 -8.17 6.14
CA ASP A 69 7.37 -7.61 4.81
C ASP A 69 8.85 -7.30 4.48
N GLN A 70 9.64 -6.92 5.49
CA GLN A 70 11.07 -6.66 5.32
C GLN A 70 11.83 -7.89 4.78
N ALA A 71 11.41 -9.10 5.13
CA ALA A 71 12.02 -10.33 4.59
C ALA A 71 11.80 -10.44 3.07
N GLN A 72 10.60 -10.05 2.58
CA GLN A 72 10.31 -10.00 1.14
C GLN A 72 11.14 -8.92 0.43
N TYR A 73 11.28 -7.76 1.04
CA TYR A 73 12.03 -6.65 0.45
C TYR A 73 13.53 -6.94 0.38
N ALA A 74 14.09 -7.53 1.44
CA ALA A 74 15.50 -7.89 1.52
C ALA A 74 15.89 -8.98 0.52
N SER A 75 15.04 -10.01 0.37
CA SER A 75 15.28 -11.11 -0.59
C SER A 75 14.88 -10.75 -2.03
N GLY A 76 14.06 -9.70 -2.23
CA GLY A 76 13.44 -9.38 -3.51
C GLY A 76 12.40 -10.41 -3.96
N ASN A 77 11.95 -11.29 -3.07
CA ASN A 77 11.06 -12.41 -3.35
C ASN A 77 9.98 -12.54 -2.26
N GLY A 78 8.71 -12.59 -2.66
CA GLY A 78 7.60 -12.75 -1.73
C GLY A 78 6.25 -12.50 -2.39
N PRO A 79 5.15 -12.96 -1.76
CA PRO A 79 3.80 -12.84 -2.32
C PRO A 79 3.37 -11.39 -2.54
N CYS A 80 3.77 -10.45 -1.67
CA CYS A 80 3.53 -9.02 -1.84
C CYS A 80 4.18 -8.48 -3.13
N LEU A 81 5.47 -8.78 -3.34
CA LEU A 81 6.20 -8.34 -4.52
C LEU A 81 5.66 -9.00 -5.79
N ASP A 82 5.25 -10.26 -5.71
CA ASP A 82 4.62 -10.96 -6.82
C ASP A 82 3.25 -10.34 -7.16
N ALA A 83 2.39 -10.06 -6.18
CA ALA A 83 1.12 -9.39 -6.40
C ALA A 83 1.31 -8.04 -7.09
N TRP A 84 2.27 -7.25 -6.62
CA TRP A 84 2.62 -5.95 -7.22
C TRP A 84 3.09 -6.09 -8.67
N ARG A 85 4.06 -7.00 -8.94
CA ARG A 85 4.65 -7.20 -10.27
C ARG A 85 3.67 -7.80 -11.28
N THR A 86 2.91 -8.81 -10.85
CA THR A 86 1.98 -9.54 -11.73
C THR A 86 0.61 -8.88 -11.84
N ARG A 87 0.30 -7.92 -10.95
CA ARG A 87 -1.02 -7.25 -10.87
C ARG A 87 -2.15 -8.25 -10.60
N ALA A 88 -1.84 -9.31 -9.91
CA ALA A 88 -2.76 -10.40 -9.59
C ALA A 88 -2.79 -10.65 -8.08
N VAL A 89 -3.91 -11.16 -7.60
CA VAL A 89 -4.04 -11.61 -6.21
C VAL A 89 -3.16 -12.85 -6.01
N ILE A 90 -2.37 -12.84 -4.95
CA ILE A 90 -1.54 -13.98 -4.53
C ILE A 90 -2.05 -14.49 -3.19
N VAL A 91 -2.48 -15.74 -3.18
CA VAL A 91 -2.92 -16.44 -1.97
C VAL A 91 -1.84 -17.46 -1.58
N VAL A 92 -1.45 -17.44 -0.32
CA VAL A 92 -0.61 -18.47 0.30
C VAL A 92 -1.44 -19.14 1.39
N ASP A 93 -2.05 -20.27 1.06
CA ASP A 93 -2.93 -21.02 1.96
C ASP A 93 -2.18 -21.66 3.11
N ASP A 94 -0.92 -22.02 2.90
CA ASP A 94 -0.06 -22.69 3.87
C ASP A 94 1.39 -22.23 3.69
N ILE A 95 1.88 -21.48 4.67
CA ILE A 95 3.25 -20.94 4.67
C ILE A 95 4.30 -22.05 4.61
N ASP A 96 4.05 -23.20 5.22
CA ASP A 96 5.02 -24.30 5.19
C ASP A 96 5.20 -24.88 3.79
N LYS A 97 4.15 -24.85 2.95
CA LYS A 97 4.21 -25.26 1.55
C LYS A 97 4.81 -24.21 0.64
N ALA A 98 4.83 -22.98 1.08
CA ALA A 98 5.40 -21.86 0.33
C ALA A 98 6.92 -21.70 0.52
N THR A 99 7.55 -22.49 1.40
CA THR A 99 8.97 -22.36 1.77
C THR A 99 9.92 -22.52 0.57
N GLU A 100 9.61 -23.37 -0.42
CA GLU A 100 10.43 -23.52 -1.62
C GLU A 100 10.38 -22.26 -2.52
N ARG A 101 9.25 -21.58 -2.56
CA ARG A 101 9.04 -20.38 -3.39
C ARG A 101 9.48 -19.09 -2.69
N TYR A 102 9.22 -18.98 -1.38
CA TYR A 102 9.42 -17.78 -0.56
C TYR A 102 10.11 -18.12 0.77
N PRO A 103 11.36 -18.58 0.77
CA PRO A 103 12.01 -19.14 1.98
C PRO A 103 12.13 -18.13 3.12
N GLU A 104 12.67 -16.94 2.88
CA GLU A 104 12.90 -15.91 3.90
C GLU A 104 11.56 -15.36 4.44
N PHE A 105 10.59 -15.19 3.55
CA PHE A 105 9.25 -14.77 3.93
C PHE A 105 8.54 -15.81 4.79
N ALA A 106 8.66 -17.11 4.43
CA ALA A 106 8.07 -18.19 5.19
C ALA A 106 8.69 -18.31 6.60
N ASP A 107 9.99 -18.08 6.73
CA ASP A 107 10.67 -18.05 8.03
C ASP A 107 10.17 -16.88 8.88
N ALA A 108 10.05 -15.68 8.31
CA ALA A 108 9.52 -14.51 9.00
C ALA A 108 8.06 -14.74 9.44
N CYS A 109 7.20 -15.27 8.56
CA CYS A 109 5.82 -15.60 8.92
C CYS A 109 5.73 -16.56 10.11
N ARG A 110 6.52 -17.63 10.11
CA ARG A 110 6.55 -18.61 11.23
C ARG A 110 6.99 -17.96 12.54
N ALA A 111 7.99 -17.08 12.49
CA ALA A 111 8.48 -16.38 13.69
C ALA A 111 7.39 -15.51 14.34
N HIS A 112 6.45 -14.96 13.54
CA HIS A 112 5.35 -14.13 14.00
C HIS A 112 4.01 -14.89 14.13
N GLY A 113 4.00 -16.24 13.97
CA GLY A 113 2.81 -17.08 14.10
C GLY A 113 1.78 -16.86 12.98
N ILE A 114 2.25 -16.54 11.78
CA ILE A 114 1.44 -16.39 10.57
C ILE A 114 1.56 -17.67 9.74
N PHE A 115 0.43 -18.24 9.32
CA PHE A 115 0.37 -19.50 8.58
C PHE A 115 -0.35 -19.42 7.23
N SER A 116 -1.05 -18.34 6.91
CA SER A 116 -1.51 -18.04 5.56
C SER A 116 -1.52 -16.55 5.29
N THR A 117 -1.42 -16.15 4.01
CA THR A 117 -1.42 -14.74 3.61
C THR A 117 -2.19 -14.51 2.32
N LEU A 118 -2.72 -13.29 2.19
CA LEU A 118 -3.42 -12.82 1.00
C LEU A 118 -2.82 -11.47 0.60
N SER A 119 -2.18 -11.41 -0.56
CA SER A 119 -1.58 -10.19 -1.11
C SER A 119 -2.37 -9.72 -2.33
N LEU A 120 -2.80 -8.46 -2.28
CA LEU A 120 -3.67 -7.84 -3.29
C LEU A 120 -2.93 -6.67 -3.94
N PRO A 121 -2.91 -6.58 -5.28
CA PRO A 121 -2.25 -5.47 -5.96
C PRO A 121 -3.03 -4.18 -5.76
N LEU A 122 -2.33 -3.07 -5.51
CA LEU A 122 -2.87 -1.72 -5.60
C LEU A 122 -2.53 -1.16 -6.98
N LEU A 123 -3.55 -0.72 -7.72
CA LEU A 123 -3.43 -0.37 -9.13
C LEU A 123 -3.84 1.08 -9.40
N ALA A 124 -3.07 1.78 -10.23
CA ALA A 124 -3.46 3.08 -10.79
C ALA A 124 -3.27 3.05 -12.31
N SER A 125 -4.33 3.36 -13.05
CA SER A 125 -4.31 3.34 -14.53
C SER A 125 -3.77 2.02 -15.13
N GLY A 126 -3.96 0.92 -14.41
CA GLY A 126 -3.49 -0.42 -14.82
C GLY A 126 -2.06 -0.75 -14.38
N ASP A 127 -1.32 0.18 -13.81
CA ASP A 127 0.01 -0.06 -13.26
C ASP A 127 -0.05 -0.38 -11.76
N GLY A 128 0.84 -1.28 -11.31
CA GLY A 128 0.99 -1.58 -9.89
C GLY A 128 1.68 -0.43 -9.16
N ILE A 129 1.01 0.14 -8.15
CA ILE A 129 1.52 1.23 -7.32
C ILE A 129 1.85 0.79 -5.89
N GLY A 130 1.55 -0.45 -5.56
CA GLY A 130 1.77 -1.04 -4.25
C GLY A 130 1.06 -2.39 -4.12
N ALA A 131 0.97 -2.87 -2.88
CA ALA A 131 0.19 -4.04 -2.53
C ALA A 131 -0.41 -3.89 -1.12
N MET A 132 -1.60 -4.45 -0.90
CA MET A 132 -2.18 -4.67 0.41
C MET A 132 -1.96 -6.12 0.80
N ASN A 133 -1.44 -6.36 1.99
CA ASN A 133 -1.13 -7.68 2.51
C ASN A 133 -2.01 -7.96 3.73
N LEU A 134 -2.65 -9.13 3.75
CA LEU A 134 -3.39 -9.65 4.90
C LEU A 134 -2.69 -10.92 5.40
N TYR A 135 -2.66 -11.07 6.72
CA TYR A 135 -1.95 -12.15 7.41
C TYR A 135 -2.90 -12.86 8.36
N ALA A 136 -2.91 -14.18 8.34
CA ALA A 136 -3.74 -15.02 9.20
C ALA A 136 -2.90 -15.97 10.05
N SER A 137 -3.34 -16.20 11.30
CA SER A 137 -2.72 -17.16 12.23
C SER A 137 -3.11 -18.60 11.94
N ASP A 138 -4.05 -18.82 11.04
CA ASP A 138 -4.51 -20.14 10.64
C ASP A 138 -4.07 -20.48 9.23
N ARG A 139 -3.85 -21.77 8.92
CA ARG A 139 -3.73 -22.25 7.55
C ARG A 139 -5.09 -22.15 6.87
N ASN A 140 -5.10 -21.89 5.56
CA ASN A 140 -6.31 -21.64 4.79
C ASN A 140 -7.21 -20.56 5.42
N GLY A 141 -6.59 -19.52 6.00
CA GLY A 141 -7.31 -18.46 6.72
C GLY A 141 -8.13 -17.54 5.81
N PHE A 142 -7.99 -17.67 4.49
CA PHE A 142 -8.72 -16.85 3.51
C PHE A 142 -9.51 -17.72 2.54
N THR A 143 -10.80 -17.45 2.43
CA THR A 143 -11.69 -18.05 1.42
C THR A 143 -11.68 -17.22 0.14
N ALA A 144 -12.29 -17.74 -0.93
CA ALA A 144 -12.48 -16.96 -2.16
C ALA A 144 -13.35 -15.72 -1.92
N ASP A 145 -14.38 -15.83 -1.08
CA ASP A 145 -15.25 -14.69 -0.73
C ASP A 145 -14.45 -13.62 0.06
N ASP A 146 -13.54 -14.02 0.94
CA ASP A 146 -12.65 -13.12 1.66
C ASP A 146 -11.72 -12.37 0.69
N ALA A 147 -11.18 -13.07 -0.30
CA ALA A 147 -10.33 -12.47 -1.33
C ALA A 147 -11.11 -11.43 -2.18
N ASP A 148 -12.36 -11.70 -2.51
CA ASP A 148 -13.22 -10.78 -3.25
C ASP A 148 -13.52 -9.51 -2.43
N VAL A 149 -13.86 -9.67 -1.14
CA VAL A 149 -14.09 -8.54 -0.23
C VAL A 149 -12.81 -7.71 -0.08
N ALA A 150 -11.67 -8.37 0.15
CA ALA A 150 -10.39 -7.69 0.31
C ALA A 150 -9.96 -6.96 -0.98
N LEU A 151 -10.27 -7.51 -2.16
CA LEU A 151 -9.95 -6.89 -3.45
C LEU A 151 -10.74 -5.59 -3.67
N ASP A 152 -12.01 -5.53 -3.28
CA ASP A 152 -12.80 -4.30 -3.34
C ASP A 152 -12.21 -3.20 -2.43
N LEU A 153 -11.75 -3.58 -1.23
CA LEU A 153 -11.11 -2.66 -0.29
C LEU A 153 -9.72 -2.22 -0.76
N ALA A 154 -8.95 -3.12 -1.38
CA ALA A 154 -7.69 -2.79 -2.04
C ALA A 154 -7.89 -1.82 -3.22
N ALA A 155 -8.99 -1.94 -3.97
CA ALA A 155 -9.34 -0.98 -5.01
C ALA A 155 -9.60 0.42 -4.43
N ALA A 156 -10.25 0.53 -3.27
CA ALA A 156 -10.42 1.81 -2.58
C ALA A 156 -9.08 2.39 -2.09
N ALA A 157 -8.20 1.56 -1.50
CA ALA A 157 -6.85 1.97 -1.13
C ALA A 157 -6.04 2.44 -2.34
N SER A 158 -6.21 1.79 -3.49
CA SER A 158 -5.57 2.18 -4.76
C SER A 158 -5.95 3.59 -5.19
N VAL A 159 -7.24 3.95 -5.09
CA VAL A 159 -7.72 5.31 -5.42
C VAL A 159 -7.10 6.34 -4.48
N VAL A 160 -7.07 6.06 -3.19
CA VAL A 160 -6.48 6.96 -2.17
C VAL A 160 -4.99 7.17 -2.44
N LEU A 161 -4.24 6.09 -2.65
CA LEU A 161 -2.81 6.14 -2.91
C LEU A 161 -2.49 6.84 -4.24
N ALA A 162 -3.25 6.57 -5.31
CA ALA A 162 -3.07 7.20 -6.60
C ALA A 162 -3.33 8.70 -6.55
N ASN A 163 -4.40 9.14 -5.88
CA ASN A 163 -4.73 10.55 -5.73
C ASN A 163 -3.65 11.31 -4.94
N ALA A 164 -3.11 10.70 -3.88
CA ALA A 164 -2.04 11.30 -3.12
C ALA A 164 -0.74 11.42 -3.93
N SER A 165 -0.36 10.37 -4.66
CA SER A 165 0.82 10.40 -5.52
C SER A 165 0.71 11.49 -6.60
N ALA A 166 -0.47 11.65 -7.21
CA ALA A 166 -0.74 12.71 -8.17
C ALA A 166 -0.66 14.12 -7.55
N TYR A 167 -1.19 14.27 -6.32
CA TYR A 167 -1.11 15.54 -5.59
C TYR A 167 0.32 15.93 -5.27
N TRP A 168 1.12 15.00 -4.73
CA TRP A 168 2.53 15.26 -4.38
C TRP A 168 3.37 15.55 -5.62
N SER A 169 3.18 14.81 -6.71
CA SER A 169 3.85 15.10 -7.99
C SER A 169 3.51 16.50 -8.50
N ALA A 170 2.24 16.89 -8.47
CA ALA A 170 1.83 18.23 -8.89
C ALA A 170 2.40 19.33 -7.98
N TYR A 171 2.42 19.10 -6.67
CA TYR A 171 3.00 20.01 -5.68
C TYR A 171 4.51 20.22 -5.90
N GLU A 172 5.28 19.14 -6.06
CA GLU A 172 6.72 19.19 -6.33
C GLU A 172 7.02 19.92 -7.65
N HIS A 173 6.26 19.66 -8.70
CA HIS A 173 6.38 20.40 -9.97
C HIS A 173 6.08 21.89 -9.78
N GLY A 174 5.08 22.25 -8.98
CA GLY A 174 4.73 23.64 -8.66
C GLY A 174 5.84 24.35 -7.87
N VAL A 175 6.42 23.70 -6.87
CA VAL A 175 7.56 24.22 -6.08
C VAL A 175 8.78 24.42 -6.98
N ASN A 176 9.17 23.41 -7.75
CA ASN A 176 10.32 23.48 -8.66
C ASN A 176 10.15 24.58 -9.72
N LEU A 177 8.94 24.75 -10.27
CA LEU A 177 8.64 25.84 -11.21
C LEU A 177 8.77 27.21 -10.56
N SER A 178 8.27 27.36 -9.32
CA SER A 178 8.39 28.61 -8.56
C SER A 178 9.85 28.97 -8.25
N GLU A 179 10.67 28.00 -7.89
CA GLU A 179 12.11 28.21 -7.65
C GLU A 179 12.86 28.55 -8.94
N ALA A 180 12.55 27.87 -10.05
CA ALA A 180 13.13 28.18 -11.36
C ALA A 180 12.77 29.61 -11.82
N MET A 181 11.53 30.04 -11.60
CA MET A 181 11.10 31.41 -11.91
C MET A 181 11.83 32.46 -11.04
N LYS A 182 12.01 32.22 -9.75
CA LYS A 182 12.79 33.08 -8.83
C LYS A 182 14.25 33.19 -9.29
N SER A 183 14.88 32.04 -9.61
CA SER A 183 16.24 32.02 -10.11
C SER A 183 16.41 32.81 -11.42
N ARG A 184 15.47 32.63 -12.37
CA ARG A 184 15.47 33.36 -13.63
C ARG A 184 15.31 34.87 -13.41
N ALA A 185 14.43 35.30 -12.54
CA ALA A 185 14.25 36.73 -12.21
C ALA A 185 15.53 37.33 -11.61
N THR A 186 16.22 36.59 -10.74
CA THR A 186 17.49 37.02 -10.14
C THR A 186 18.61 37.14 -11.19
N ILE A 187 18.69 36.22 -12.17
CA ILE A 187 19.66 36.24 -13.25
C ILE A 187 19.36 37.43 -14.18
N GLU A 188 18.12 37.70 -14.56
CA GLU A 188 17.71 38.84 -15.38
C GLU A 188 18.02 40.19 -14.70
N GLN A 189 17.78 40.26 -13.37
CA GLN A 189 18.11 41.45 -12.59
C GLN A 189 19.62 41.69 -12.50
N ALA A 190 20.43 40.65 -12.33
CA ALA A 190 21.90 40.71 -12.34
C ALA A 190 22.43 41.16 -13.73
N LYS A 191 21.87 40.63 -14.83
CA LYS A 191 22.21 41.07 -16.20
C LYS A 191 21.88 42.54 -16.43
N GLY A 192 20.71 42.98 -15.97
CA GLY A 192 20.31 44.39 -16.08
C GLY A 192 21.28 45.34 -15.37
N MET A 193 21.77 44.97 -14.18
CA MET A 193 22.76 45.76 -13.42
C MET A 193 24.15 45.81 -14.12
N LEU A 194 24.55 44.73 -14.81
CA LEU A 194 25.81 44.68 -15.54
C LEU A 194 25.77 45.46 -16.85
N MET A 195 24.60 45.56 -17.48
CA MET A 195 24.43 46.32 -18.74
C MET A 195 24.21 47.85 -18.52
N ALA A 196 23.93 48.26 -17.29
CA ALA A 196 23.73 49.67 -16.92
C ALA A 196 25.01 50.39 -16.50
N ARG A 197 26.20 49.77 -16.65
CA ARG A 197 27.54 50.34 -16.49
C ARG A 197 28.19 50.56 -17.87
#